data_12149fb8014e18c67deed19a6984892e
#
_entry.id   12149fb8014e18c67deed19a6984892e
#
_cell.length_a   1.000
_cell.length_b   1.000
_cell.length_c   1.000
_cell.angle_alpha   90.00
_cell.angle_beta   90.00
_cell.angle_gamma   90.00
#
_symmetry.space_group_name_H-M   'P 1'
#
loop_
_entity.id
_entity.type
_entity.pdbx_description
1 polymer ?
#
loop_
_entity_poly.entity_id
_entity_poly.type
_entity_poly.pdbx_seq_one_letter_code
_entity_poly.pdbx_strand_id
1 'polypeptide(L)'
;MLGDDAELTAAVRAARDGDETAFRAVYRAVHPRLLGYVRTLVGEPDAEDVASEAWLQIARDLERFTGDADRFRGWAARIARNRALDHIRMRGRRPAIGGDETELTGRAAESDTAGEAMEALATDRALSLISRLPQDQAEAVVLRVVVGLDAKSAAETLGKRPGAVRTAAHRGLKRLAELLGADPEAHPEPAGVLDALPPQRQPRRRTVTSASVTQMRTRTQKDM
;
A
#
# COMPACT_ATOMS: atom_id res chain seq x y z
N MET A 1 2.61 20.38 -2.15
CA MET A 1 2.49 18.91 -2.19
C MET A 1 1.86 18.49 -0.88
N LEU A 2 0.68 17.81 -0.90
CA LEU A 2 0.03 17.34 0.33
C LEU A 2 0.88 16.20 0.91
N GLY A 3 1.79 16.53 1.80
CA GLY A 3 2.76 15.59 2.40
C GLY A 3 2.32 15.00 3.74
N ASP A 4 1.32 15.60 4.39
CA ASP A 4 0.85 15.21 5.71
C ASP A 4 -0.60 14.69 5.64
N ASP A 5 -0.91 13.70 6.45
CA ASP A 5 -2.25 13.11 6.55
C ASP A 5 -3.30 14.13 7.02
N ALA A 6 -2.90 15.12 7.82
CA ALA A 6 -3.76 16.19 8.25
C ALA A 6 -4.15 17.11 7.07
N GLU A 7 -3.19 17.47 6.21
CA GLU A 7 -3.43 18.27 5.01
C GLU A 7 -4.34 17.54 4.02
N LEU A 8 -4.08 16.25 3.77
CA LEU A 8 -4.93 15.42 2.90
C LEU A 8 -6.34 15.30 3.47
N THR A 9 -6.48 15.11 4.79
CA THR A 9 -7.79 15.04 5.45
C THR A 9 -8.57 16.35 5.28
N ALA A 10 -7.90 17.49 5.43
CA ALA A 10 -8.52 18.80 5.22
C ALA A 10 -8.95 19.01 3.77
N ALA A 11 -8.09 18.66 2.81
CA ALA A 11 -8.38 18.75 1.38
C ALA A 11 -9.56 17.83 0.97
N VAL A 12 -9.62 16.60 1.49
CA VAL A 12 -10.75 15.69 1.23
C VAL A 12 -12.06 16.26 1.76
N ARG A 13 -12.07 16.89 2.93
CA ARG A 13 -13.27 17.55 3.47
C ARG A 13 -13.71 18.73 2.62
N ALA A 14 -12.79 19.61 2.24
CA ALA A 14 -13.09 20.75 1.38
C ALA A 14 -13.60 20.30 0.00
N ALA A 15 -12.97 19.30 -0.60
CA ALA A 15 -13.39 18.72 -1.88
C ALA A 15 -14.79 18.11 -1.80
N ARG A 16 -15.12 17.42 -0.69
CA ARG A 16 -16.47 16.92 -0.44
C ARG A 16 -17.50 18.03 -0.38
N ASP A 17 -17.13 19.17 0.18
CA ASP A 17 -18.01 20.34 0.33
C ASP A 17 -18.04 21.20 -0.97
N GLY A 18 -17.47 20.71 -2.09
CA GLY A 18 -17.57 21.27 -3.43
C GLY A 18 -16.38 22.12 -3.88
N ASP A 19 -15.28 22.18 -3.11
CA ASP A 19 -14.07 22.91 -3.51
C ASP A 19 -13.29 22.14 -4.58
N GLU A 20 -13.37 22.63 -5.84
CA GLU A 20 -12.63 22.02 -6.96
C GLU A 20 -11.11 22.12 -6.81
N THR A 21 -10.60 23.17 -6.18
CA THR A 21 -9.14 23.33 -5.97
C THR A 21 -8.64 22.27 -4.99
N ALA A 22 -9.39 22.04 -3.92
CA ALA A 22 -9.12 20.96 -2.98
C ALA A 22 -9.24 19.59 -3.64
N PHE A 23 -10.24 19.35 -4.52
CA PHE A 23 -10.36 18.11 -5.27
C PHE A 23 -9.13 17.86 -6.17
N ARG A 24 -8.66 18.88 -6.89
CA ARG A 24 -7.44 18.78 -7.71
C ARG A 24 -6.21 18.47 -6.85
N ALA A 25 -6.12 19.04 -5.64
CA ALA A 25 -5.03 18.74 -4.71
C ALA A 25 -5.08 17.29 -4.24
N VAL A 26 -6.26 16.77 -3.88
CA VAL A 26 -6.49 15.36 -3.52
C VAL A 26 -6.11 14.44 -4.69
N TYR A 27 -6.55 14.77 -5.91
CA TYR A 27 -6.22 14.02 -7.11
C TYR A 27 -4.70 13.91 -7.29
N ARG A 28 -3.97 15.04 -7.29
CA ARG A 28 -2.51 15.05 -7.47
C ARG A 28 -1.77 14.26 -6.40
N ALA A 29 -2.26 14.27 -5.16
CA ALA A 29 -1.62 13.57 -4.04
C ALA A 29 -1.83 12.05 -4.09
N VAL A 30 -3.01 11.60 -4.57
CA VAL A 30 -3.42 10.19 -4.47
C VAL A 30 -3.32 9.45 -5.80
N HIS A 31 -3.55 10.13 -6.93
CA HIS A 31 -3.59 9.51 -8.26
C HIS A 31 -2.32 8.71 -8.61
N PRO A 32 -1.09 9.21 -8.43
CA PRO A 32 0.10 8.45 -8.82
C PRO A 32 0.21 7.08 -8.12
N ARG A 33 -0.14 7.06 -6.83
CA ARG A 33 -0.12 5.82 -6.03
C ARG A 33 -1.27 4.88 -6.42
N LEU A 34 -2.43 5.45 -6.74
CA LEU A 34 -3.59 4.68 -7.18
C LEU A 34 -3.36 4.07 -8.56
N LEU A 35 -2.78 4.84 -9.49
CA LEU A 35 -2.39 4.38 -10.81
C LEU A 35 -1.36 3.26 -10.72
N GLY A 36 -0.31 3.42 -9.90
CA GLY A 36 0.66 2.36 -9.63
C GLY A 36 0.01 1.08 -9.13
N TYR A 37 -1.01 1.19 -8.27
CA TYR A 37 -1.79 0.03 -7.83
C TYR A 37 -2.58 -0.62 -8.97
N VAL A 38 -3.28 0.18 -9.77
CA VAL A 38 -4.06 -0.32 -10.92
C VAL A 38 -3.15 -1.01 -11.94
N ARG A 39 -1.96 -0.46 -12.24
CA ARG A 39 -0.95 -1.07 -13.12
C ARG A 39 -0.57 -2.48 -12.69
N THR A 40 -0.48 -2.75 -11.41
CA THR A 40 -0.19 -4.11 -10.91
C THR A 40 -1.34 -5.09 -11.08
N LEU A 41 -2.56 -4.61 -11.36
CA LEU A 41 -3.75 -5.46 -11.54
C LEU A 41 -4.08 -5.73 -12.99
N VAL A 42 -4.03 -4.71 -13.86
CA VAL A 42 -4.50 -4.80 -15.26
C VAL A 42 -3.37 -4.68 -16.29
N GLY A 43 -2.17 -4.31 -15.85
CA GLY A 43 -1.05 -4.01 -16.76
C GLY A 43 -1.09 -2.59 -17.29
N GLU A 44 -0.01 -2.18 -17.95
CA GLU A 44 0.21 -0.80 -18.42
C GLU A 44 -0.84 -0.32 -19.45
N PRO A 45 -1.22 -1.10 -20.47
CA PRO A 45 -2.10 -0.59 -21.54
C PRO A 45 -3.48 -0.14 -21.06
N ASP A 46 -4.01 -0.77 -19.99
CA ASP A 46 -5.38 -0.52 -19.53
C ASP A 46 -5.43 0.31 -18.23
N ALA A 47 -4.28 0.59 -17.63
CA ALA A 47 -4.23 1.15 -16.28
C ALA A 47 -4.79 2.57 -16.18
N GLU A 48 -4.48 3.43 -17.14
CA GLU A 48 -4.96 4.81 -17.17
C GLU A 48 -6.49 4.88 -17.35
N ASP A 49 -7.06 4.05 -18.21
CA ASP A 49 -8.50 3.99 -18.41
C ASP A 49 -9.22 3.53 -17.14
N VAL A 50 -8.74 2.46 -16.55
CA VAL A 50 -9.31 1.92 -15.29
C VAL A 50 -9.16 2.91 -14.14
N ALA A 51 -8.03 3.60 -14.03
CA ALA A 51 -7.82 4.62 -13.02
C ALA A 51 -8.74 5.82 -13.23
N SER A 52 -8.96 6.24 -14.49
CA SER A 52 -9.89 7.31 -14.83
C SER A 52 -11.33 6.95 -14.47
N GLU A 53 -11.78 5.73 -14.77
CA GLU A 53 -13.09 5.22 -14.33
C GLU A 53 -13.24 5.20 -12.80
N ALA A 54 -12.17 4.82 -12.10
CA ALA A 54 -12.15 4.85 -10.64
C ALA A 54 -12.32 6.27 -10.10
N TRP A 55 -11.61 7.25 -10.68
CA TRP A 55 -11.73 8.65 -10.30
C TRP A 55 -13.09 9.25 -10.61
N LEU A 56 -13.73 8.88 -11.71
CA LEU A 56 -15.11 9.28 -12.00
C LEU A 56 -16.09 8.75 -10.93
N GLN A 57 -15.86 7.54 -10.44
CA GLN A 57 -16.67 7.03 -9.34
C GLN A 57 -16.35 7.72 -8.02
N ILE A 58 -15.06 7.93 -7.71
CA ILE A 58 -14.63 8.67 -6.51
C ILE A 58 -15.30 10.04 -6.49
N ALA A 59 -15.25 10.79 -7.59
CA ALA A 59 -15.86 12.12 -7.67
C ALA A 59 -17.38 12.08 -7.42
N ARG A 60 -18.10 11.11 -8.01
CA ARG A 60 -19.55 10.97 -7.80
C ARG A 60 -19.94 10.63 -6.37
N ASP A 61 -19.12 9.82 -5.70
CA ASP A 61 -19.46 9.27 -4.38
C ASP A 61 -18.81 10.07 -3.23
N LEU A 62 -17.98 11.10 -3.56
CA LEU A 62 -17.22 11.86 -2.58
C LEU A 62 -18.09 12.60 -1.55
N GLU A 63 -19.21 13.11 -1.95
CA GLU A 63 -20.19 13.77 -1.07
C GLU A 63 -20.60 12.90 0.13
N ARG A 64 -20.68 11.57 -0.10
CA ARG A 64 -21.08 10.58 0.91
C ARG A 64 -19.90 10.05 1.72
N PHE A 65 -18.68 10.41 1.33
CA PHE A 65 -17.50 9.94 2.03
C PHE A 65 -17.37 10.60 3.40
N THR A 66 -17.04 9.79 4.41
CA THR A 66 -16.72 10.25 5.76
C THR A 66 -15.47 9.56 6.27
N GLY A 67 -14.47 10.33 6.69
CA GLY A 67 -13.24 9.79 7.22
C GLY A 67 -12.06 10.75 7.12
N ASP A 68 -10.91 10.24 7.48
CA ASP A 68 -9.60 10.86 7.38
C ASP A 68 -8.85 10.42 6.10
N ALA A 69 -7.62 10.86 5.96
CA ALA A 69 -6.75 10.54 4.84
C ALA A 69 -6.55 9.02 4.64
N ASP A 70 -6.36 8.26 5.72
CA ASP A 70 -6.17 6.81 5.65
C ASP A 70 -7.43 6.10 5.14
N ARG A 71 -8.58 6.49 5.67
CA ARG A 71 -9.87 5.96 5.20
C ARG A 71 -10.12 6.33 3.75
N PHE A 72 -9.73 7.55 3.33
CA PHE A 72 -9.89 7.98 1.95
C PHE A 72 -9.01 7.13 1.01
N ARG A 73 -7.72 6.96 1.32
CA ARG A 73 -6.82 6.11 0.53
C ARG A 73 -7.36 4.68 0.41
N GLY A 74 -7.82 4.09 1.51
CA GLY A 74 -8.41 2.74 1.51
C GLY A 74 -9.69 2.65 0.69
N TRP A 75 -10.57 3.65 0.80
CA TRP A 75 -11.82 3.72 0.03
C TRP A 75 -11.54 3.89 -1.48
N ALA A 76 -10.64 4.79 -1.86
CA ALA A 76 -10.22 5.01 -3.24
C ALA A 76 -9.55 3.75 -3.82
N ALA A 77 -8.65 3.10 -3.08
CA ALA A 77 -8.02 1.86 -3.50
C ALA A 77 -9.03 0.72 -3.71
N ARG A 78 -10.08 0.64 -2.87
CA ARG A 78 -11.16 -0.34 -3.04
C ARG A 78 -11.98 -0.08 -4.30
N ILE A 79 -12.30 1.18 -4.61
CA ILE A 79 -12.99 1.55 -5.86
C ILE A 79 -12.13 1.16 -7.05
N ALA A 80 -10.85 1.53 -7.06
CA ALA A 80 -9.92 1.23 -8.14
C ALA A 80 -9.76 -0.30 -8.33
N ARG A 81 -9.63 -1.05 -7.24
CA ARG A 81 -9.59 -2.51 -7.31
C ARG A 81 -10.83 -3.12 -7.93
N ASN A 82 -12.01 -2.65 -7.54
CA ASN A 82 -13.26 -3.16 -8.12
C ASN A 82 -13.33 -2.87 -9.62
N ARG A 83 -12.96 -1.67 -10.08
CA ARG A 83 -12.89 -1.33 -11.50
C ARG A 83 -11.91 -2.22 -12.25
N ALA A 84 -10.71 -2.43 -11.69
CA ALA A 84 -9.72 -3.34 -12.27
C ALA A 84 -10.24 -4.77 -12.40
N LEU A 85 -10.87 -5.31 -11.38
CA LEU A 85 -11.44 -6.66 -11.43
C LEU A 85 -12.60 -6.78 -12.43
N ASP A 86 -13.45 -5.75 -12.55
CA ASP A 86 -14.52 -5.72 -13.54
C ASP A 86 -13.95 -5.65 -14.96
N HIS A 87 -12.92 -4.84 -15.17
CA HIS A 87 -12.18 -4.77 -16.44
C HIS A 87 -11.60 -6.14 -16.84
N ILE A 88 -10.89 -6.82 -15.93
CA ILE A 88 -10.33 -8.17 -16.17
C ILE A 88 -11.44 -9.16 -16.54
N ARG A 89 -12.56 -9.14 -15.82
CA ARG A 89 -13.72 -10.02 -16.12
C ARG A 89 -14.33 -9.74 -17.49
N MET A 90 -14.40 -8.47 -17.89
CA MET A 90 -14.91 -8.08 -19.21
C MET A 90 -13.98 -8.52 -20.32
N ARG A 91 -12.66 -8.37 -20.16
CA ARG A 91 -11.66 -8.87 -21.13
C ARG A 91 -11.70 -10.40 -21.25
N GLY A 92 -11.80 -11.10 -20.15
CA GLY A 92 -11.89 -12.57 -20.16
C GLY A 92 -13.16 -13.13 -20.81
N ARG A 93 -14.22 -12.32 -20.95
CA ARG A 93 -15.46 -12.70 -21.63
C ARG A 93 -15.49 -12.37 -23.10
N ARG A 94 -14.62 -11.48 -23.60
CA ARG A 94 -14.48 -11.22 -25.03
C ARG A 94 -13.76 -12.41 -25.66
N PRO A 95 -14.36 -13.12 -26.65
CA PRO A 95 -13.62 -14.08 -27.44
C PRO A 95 -12.43 -13.35 -28.04
N ALA A 96 -11.27 -13.99 -28.06
CA ALA A 96 -10.10 -13.47 -28.76
C ALA A 96 -10.43 -13.40 -30.26
N ILE A 97 -11.05 -12.30 -30.68
CA ILE A 97 -11.07 -11.90 -32.08
C ILE A 97 -9.67 -11.36 -32.29
N GLY A 98 -8.88 -12.12 -33.05
CA GLY A 98 -7.52 -11.77 -33.39
C GLY A 98 -7.50 -10.37 -33.96
N GLY A 99 -6.62 -9.57 -33.45
CA GLY A 99 -6.48 -8.23 -33.95
C GLY A 99 -5.37 -7.52 -33.23
N ASP A 100 -4.46 -7.08 -34.01
CA ASP A 100 -3.54 -5.97 -33.84
C ASP A 100 -3.06 -5.68 -32.39
N GLU A 101 -1.90 -6.19 -32.11
CA GLU A 101 -0.96 -5.57 -31.20
C GLU A 101 -0.60 -4.18 -31.77
N THR A 102 -1.47 -3.21 -31.54
CA THR A 102 -1.07 -1.83 -31.65
C THR A 102 -0.24 -1.55 -30.41
N GLU A 103 1.07 -1.65 -30.54
CA GLU A 103 2.03 -1.00 -29.65
C GLU A 103 1.68 0.49 -29.60
N LEU A 104 0.76 0.84 -28.72
CA LEU A 104 0.66 2.20 -28.24
C LEU A 104 1.81 2.37 -27.27
N THR A 105 2.96 2.76 -27.82
CA THR A 105 4.08 3.31 -27.05
C THR A 105 3.51 4.31 -26.05
N GLY A 106 3.60 3.94 -24.78
CA GLY A 106 3.15 4.77 -23.68
C GLY A 106 3.75 6.17 -23.83
N ARG A 107 2.86 7.14 -23.92
CA ARG A 107 3.25 8.54 -23.88
C ARG A 107 3.79 8.78 -22.48
N ALA A 108 5.11 8.76 -22.35
CA ALA A 108 5.78 9.26 -21.16
C ALA A 108 5.25 10.67 -20.93
N ALA A 109 4.63 10.91 -19.78
CA ALA A 109 4.35 12.26 -19.37
C ALA A 109 5.68 13.01 -19.44
N GLU A 110 5.73 14.10 -20.21
CA GLU A 110 6.90 14.96 -20.29
C GLU A 110 7.20 15.44 -18.86
N SER A 111 8.13 14.80 -18.20
CA SER A 111 8.64 15.24 -16.91
C SER A 111 9.64 16.34 -17.17
N ASP A 112 9.37 17.50 -16.60
CA ASP A 112 10.07 18.76 -16.88
C ASP A 112 11.49 18.80 -16.31
N THR A 113 11.92 17.79 -15.52
CA THR A 113 13.25 17.72 -14.92
C THR A 113 13.87 16.33 -14.98
N ALA A 114 15.22 16.27 -15.11
CA ALA A 114 15.97 15.01 -15.07
C ALA A 114 15.73 14.21 -13.78
N GLY A 115 15.46 14.87 -12.66
CA GLY A 115 15.12 14.25 -11.37
C GLY A 115 13.76 13.51 -11.40
N GLU A 116 12.75 14.15 -11.95
CA GLU A 116 11.41 13.54 -12.09
C GLU A 116 11.45 12.34 -13.06
N ALA A 117 12.22 12.44 -14.14
CA ALA A 117 12.42 11.32 -15.07
C ALA A 117 13.12 10.13 -14.38
N MET A 118 14.13 10.37 -13.57
CA MET A 118 14.82 9.31 -12.79
C MET A 118 13.90 8.68 -11.74
N GLU A 119 13.07 9.46 -11.07
CA GLU A 119 12.10 8.96 -10.08
C GLU A 119 11.00 8.13 -10.77
N ALA A 120 10.52 8.57 -11.93
CA ALA A 120 9.55 7.82 -12.74
C ALA A 120 10.13 6.47 -13.18
N LEU A 121 11.36 6.44 -13.72
CA LEU A 121 12.05 5.21 -14.11
C LEU A 121 12.26 4.26 -12.92
N ALA A 122 12.62 4.78 -11.75
CA ALA A 122 12.77 3.98 -10.53
C ALA A 122 11.42 3.39 -10.07
N THR A 123 10.36 4.16 -10.22
CA THR A 123 8.98 3.71 -9.89
C THR A 123 8.53 2.62 -10.85
N ASP A 124 8.73 2.78 -12.15
CA ASP A 124 8.35 1.77 -13.15
C ASP A 124 9.13 0.48 -12.97
N ARG A 125 10.43 0.58 -12.66
CA ARG A 125 11.25 -0.60 -12.33
C ARG A 125 10.73 -1.31 -11.06
N ALA A 126 10.39 -0.57 -10.03
CA ALA A 126 9.82 -1.13 -8.80
C ALA A 126 8.48 -1.83 -9.07
N LEU A 127 7.60 -1.22 -9.85
CA LEU A 127 6.31 -1.81 -10.24
C LEU A 127 6.49 -3.06 -11.10
N SER A 128 7.46 -3.05 -12.03
CA SER A 128 7.82 -4.22 -12.85
C SER A 128 8.31 -5.39 -11.98
N LEU A 129 9.10 -5.15 -10.95
CA LEU A 129 9.50 -6.19 -10.00
C LEU A 129 8.31 -6.70 -9.16
N ILE A 130 7.43 -5.80 -8.74
CA ILE A 130 6.23 -6.17 -7.99
C ILE A 130 5.30 -7.04 -8.84
N SER A 131 5.16 -6.78 -10.14
CA SER A 131 4.31 -7.59 -11.03
C SER A 131 4.79 -9.04 -11.20
N ARG A 132 6.05 -9.33 -10.86
CA ARG A 132 6.61 -10.70 -10.84
C ARG A 132 6.26 -11.49 -9.56
N LEU A 133 5.66 -10.85 -8.58
CA LEU A 133 5.18 -11.53 -7.36
C LEU A 133 3.86 -12.26 -7.62
N PRO A 134 3.54 -13.31 -6.84
CA PRO A 134 2.18 -13.83 -6.76
C PRO A 134 1.20 -12.69 -6.44
N GLN A 135 0.03 -12.68 -7.09
CA GLN A 135 -0.92 -11.55 -7.05
C GLN A 135 -1.29 -11.11 -5.63
N ASP A 136 -1.50 -12.04 -4.71
CA ASP A 136 -1.84 -11.72 -3.32
C ASP A 136 -0.72 -11.02 -2.56
N GLN A 137 0.55 -11.32 -2.91
CA GLN A 137 1.73 -10.66 -2.37
C GLN A 137 1.94 -9.30 -3.01
N ALA A 138 1.78 -9.20 -4.33
CA ALA A 138 1.88 -7.95 -5.07
C ALA A 138 0.85 -6.93 -4.54
N GLU A 139 -0.44 -7.30 -4.47
CA GLU A 139 -1.49 -6.44 -3.94
C GLU A 139 -1.19 -6.00 -2.49
N ALA A 140 -0.76 -6.94 -1.63
CA ALA A 140 -0.45 -6.62 -0.24
C ALA A 140 0.75 -5.66 -0.11
N VAL A 141 1.79 -5.84 -0.91
CA VAL A 141 2.97 -4.95 -0.93
C VAL A 141 2.56 -3.57 -1.43
N VAL A 142 1.88 -3.47 -2.57
CA VAL A 142 1.51 -2.16 -3.14
C VAL A 142 0.59 -1.39 -2.21
N LEU A 143 -0.44 -2.02 -1.65
CA LEU A 143 -1.35 -1.34 -0.72
C LEU A 143 -0.65 -0.87 0.55
N ARG A 144 0.31 -1.65 1.06
CA ARG A 144 1.04 -1.33 2.29
C ARG A 144 2.15 -0.30 2.10
N VAL A 145 2.89 -0.39 0.98
CA VAL A 145 4.11 0.39 0.75
C VAL A 145 3.86 1.57 -0.17
N VAL A 146 3.17 1.37 -1.29
CA VAL A 146 2.95 2.43 -2.30
C VAL A 146 1.77 3.29 -1.91
N VAL A 147 0.61 2.69 -1.64
CA VAL A 147 -0.60 3.43 -1.25
C VAL A 147 -0.51 3.92 0.20
N GLY A 148 0.27 3.24 1.05
CA GLY A 148 0.52 3.64 2.43
C GLY A 148 -0.58 3.22 3.41
N LEU A 149 -1.39 2.20 3.10
CA LEU A 149 -2.45 1.73 3.99
C LEU A 149 -1.88 0.95 5.17
N ASP A 150 -2.52 1.04 6.31
CA ASP A 150 -2.27 0.12 7.41
C ASP A 150 -2.80 -1.30 7.09
N ALA A 151 -2.43 -2.30 7.90
CA ALA A 151 -2.80 -3.68 7.62
C ALA A 151 -4.31 -3.93 7.71
N LYS A 152 -5.05 -3.12 8.46
CA LYS A 152 -6.49 -3.22 8.62
C LYS A 152 -7.20 -2.67 7.37
N SER A 153 -6.85 -1.46 6.95
CA SER A 153 -7.39 -0.81 5.76
C SER A 153 -7.07 -1.58 4.48
N ALA A 154 -5.85 -2.12 4.36
CA ALA A 154 -5.48 -2.99 3.26
C ALA A 154 -6.28 -4.32 3.28
N ALA A 155 -6.55 -4.88 4.46
CA ALA A 155 -7.37 -6.08 4.60
C ALA A 155 -8.83 -5.85 4.21
N GLU A 156 -9.40 -4.71 4.60
CA GLU A 156 -10.74 -4.28 4.18
C GLU A 156 -10.84 -4.11 2.65
N THR A 157 -9.81 -3.53 2.03
CA THR A 157 -9.71 -3.38 0.57
C THR A 157 -9.65 -4.73 -0.15
N LEU A 158 -8.89 -5.70 0.39
CA LEU A 158 -8.68 -7.01 -0.21
C LEU A 158 -9.76 -8.04 0.17
N GLY A 159 -10.64 -7.75 1.12
CA GLY A 159 -11.57 -8.72 1.69
C GLY A 159 -10.85 -9.86 2.44
N LYS A 160 -9.72 -9.56 3.07
CA LYS A 160 -8.86 -10.52 3.79
C LYS A 160 -8.75 -10.17 5.27
N ARG A 161 -8.14 -11.07 6.05
CA ARG A 161 -7.82 -10.77 7.45
C ARG A 161 -6.52 -9.96 7.55
N PRO A 162 -6.39 -9.01 8.52
CA PRO A 162 -5.17 -8.19 8.67
C PRO A 162 -3.88 -9.01 8.83
N GLY A 163 -3.95 -10.15 9.53
CA GLY A 163 -2.83 -11.08 9.67
C GLY A 163 -2.37 -11.68 8.34
N ALA A 164 -3.32 -12.05 7.46
CA ALA A 164 -3.01 -12.57 6.13
C ALA A 164 -2.31 -11.51 5.26
N VAL A 165 -2.76 -10.25 5.33
CA VAL A 165 -2.15 -9.13 4.60
C VAL A 165 -0.72 -8.88 5.09
N ARG A 166 -0.49 -8.86 6.43
CA ARG A 166 0.88 -8.72 6.97
C ARG A 166 1.81 -9.83 6.48
N THR A 167 1.33 -11.07 6.50
CA THR A 167 2.11 -12.23 6.05
C THR A 167 2.39 -12.17 4.54
N ALA A 168 1.40 -11.80 3.73
CA ALA A 168 1.55 -11.67 2.28
C ALA A 168 2.54 -10.54 1.94
N ALA A 169 2.40 -9.36 2.57
CA ALA A 169 3.32 -8.24 2.38
C ALA A 169 4.76 -8.60 2.78
N HIS A 170 4.95 -9.27 3.94
CA HIS A 170 6.28 -9.71 4.38
C HIS A 170 6.93 -10.69 3.39
N ARG A 171 6.17 -11.69 2.92
CA ARG A 171 6.67 -12.65 1.92
C ARG A 171 6.98 -11.96 0.60
N GLY A 172 6.12 -11.03 0.16
CA GLY A 172 6.34 -10.24 -1.04
C GLY A 172 7.61 -9.39 -0.95
N LEU A 173 7.82 -8.67 0.14
CA LEU A 173 9.03 -7.87 0.37
C LEU A 173 10.29 -8.73 0.40
N LYS A 174 10.24 -9.91 1.07
CA LYS A 174 11.37 -10.85 1.06
C LYS A 174 11.71 -11.30 -0.37
N ARG A 175 10.70 -11.65 -1.16
CA ARG A 175 10.91 -12.08 -2.54
C ARG A 175 11.41 -10.94 -3.44
N LEU A 176 10.97 -9.70 -3.21
CA LEU A 176 11.51 -8.53 -3.90
C LEU A 176 12.99 -8.32 -3.59
N ALA A 177 13.40 -8.46 -2.32
CA ALA A 177 14.80 -8.39 -1.94
C ALA A 177 15.65 -9.46 -2.63
N GLU A 178 15.11 -10.69 -2.75
CA GLU A 178 15.77 -11.77 -3.50
C GLU A 178 15.90 -11.43 -5.00
N LEU A 179 14.87 -10.86 -5.61
CA LEU A 179 14.88 -10.44 -7.02
C LEU A 179 15.86 -9.28 -7.26
N LEU A 180 15.94 -8.31 -6.34
CA LEU A 180 16.89 -7.20 -6.41
C LEU A 180 18.33 -7.68 -6.22
N GLY A 181 18.57 -8.63 -5.32
CA GLY A 181 19.89 -9.23 -5.12
C GLY A 181 20.36 -10.13 -6.27
N ALA A 182 19.42 -10.63 -7.09
CA ALA A 182 19.71 -11.41 -8.29
C ALA A 182 19.91 -10.53 -9.55
N ASP A 183 19.60 -9.24 -9.47
CA ASP A 183 19.71 -8.30 -10.60
C ASP A 183 21.08 -7.59 -10.54
N PRO A 184 22.04 -7.87 -11.45
CA PRO A 184 23.37 -7.30 -11.40
C PRO A 184 23.41 -5.78 -11.63
N GLU A 185 22.33 -5.17 -12.13
CA GLU A 185 22.22 -3.71 -12.31
C GLU A 185 21.56 -3.00 -11.11
N ALA A 186 21.14 -3.73 -10.08
CA ALA A 186 20.41 -3.17 -8.94
C ALA A 186 21.30 -2.59 -7.82
N HIS A 187 22.62 -2.64 -7.93
CA HIS A 187 23.54 -2.06 -6.96
C HIS A 187 24.30 -0.86 -7.52
N PRO A 188 23.81 0.37 -7.34
CA PRO A 188 24.71 1.42 -6.87
C PRO A 188 24.85 1.16 -5.35
N GLU A 189 26.03 0.71 -4.93
CA GLU A 189 26.39 0.66 -3.51
C GLU A 189 26.06 2.02 -2.88
N PRO A 190 25.18 2.12 -1.86
CA PRO A 190 25.15 3.32 -1.05
C PRO A 190 26.43 3.29 -0.21
N ALA A 191 27.43 4.06 -0.64
CA ALA A 191 28.63 4.31 0.14
C ALA A 191 28.21 4.76 1.55
N GLY A 192 28.43 3.88 2.54
CA GLY A 192 28.70 4.25 3.90
C GLY A 192 27.58 4.83 4.74
N VAL A 193 26.54 4.05 5.09
CA VAL A 193 25.78 4.30 6.32
C VAL A 193 25.42 2.96 7.00
N LEU A 194 26.42 2.26 7.47
CA LEU A 194 26.24 1.07 8.31
C LEU A 194 27.24 1.08 9.47
N ASP A 195 27.30 2.25 10.17
CA ASP A 195 28.04 2.30 11.42
C ASP A 195 27.39 3.33 12.35
N ALA A 196 26.27 2.99 12.96
CA ALA A 196 25.76 3.55 14.21
C ALA A 196 24.42 2.93 14.63
N LEU A 197 24.39 1.64 14.94
CA LEU A 197 23.34 1.10 15.81
C LEU A 197 23.97 0.80 17.17
N PRO A 198 23.57 1.48 18.25
CA PRO A 198 24.07 1.15 19.58
C PRO A 198 23.57 -0.22 20.00
N PRO A 199 24.37 -1.01 20.74
CA PRO A 199 24.03 -2.36 21.15
C PRO A 199 22.76 -2.36 22.02
N GLN A 200 21.76 -3.09 21.61
CA GLN A 200 20.54 -3.30 22.39
C GLN A 200 20.86 -4.06 23.67
N ARG A 201 20.68 -3.41 24.82
CA ARG A 201 20.80 -4.01 26.15
C ARG A 201 19.76 -5.13 26.29
N GLN A 202 20.24 -6.36 26.40
CA GLN A 202 19.42 -7.51 26.78
C GLN A 202 18.85 -7.30 28.19
N PRO A 203 17.58 -7.55 28.46
CA PRO A 203 17.03 -7.51 29.81
C PRO A 203 17.62 -8.66 30.63
N ARG A 204 18.27 -8.31 31.76
CA ARG A 204 18.81 -9.26 32.73
C ARG A 204 17.68 -10.17 33.25
N ARG A 205 17.84 -11.46 33.10
CA ARG A 205 17.02 -12.49 33.76
C ARG A 205 17.14 -12.29 35.26
N ARG A 206 16.02 -11.93 35.95
CA ARG A 206 15.92 -11.98 37.38
C ARG A 206 15.82 -13.45 37.79
N THR A 207 16.87 -13.95 38.41
CA THR A 207 16.85 -15.19 39.18
C THR A 207 15.95 -14.97 40.40
N VAL A 208 14.86 -15.70 40.45
CA VAL A 208 14.02 -15.76 41.66
C VAL A 208 14.65 -16.82 42.54
N THR A 209 15.28 -16.36 43.61
CA THR A 209 15.79 -17.22 44.68
C THR A 209 14.62 -17.63 45.57
N SER A 210 14.42 -18.95 45.65
CA SER A 210 13.53 -19.62 46.61
C SER A 210 14.08 -19.47 48.04
N ALA A 211 13.26 -19.01 48.94
CA ALA A 211 13.46 -19.21 50.37
C ALA A 211 12.08 -19.42 51.02
N SER A 212 11.79 -20.66 51.27
CA SER A 212 11.54 -21.32 52.58
C SER A 212 10.57 -20.62 53.54
N VAL A 213 9.43 -21.27 53.65
CA VAL A 213 8.90 -21.88 54.90
C VAL A 213 8.84 -20.99 56.11
N THR A 214 7.67 -20.79 56.65
CA THR A 214 7.35 -21.11 58.05
C THR A 214 5.83 -21.07 58.28
N GLN A 215 5.37 -22.14 58.89
CA GLN A 215 4.06 -22.42 59.46
C GLN A 215 3.67 -21.41 60.54
N MET A 216 2.39 -21.18 60.72
CA MET A 216 1.65 -21.14 61.99
C MET A 216 0.17 -20.96 61.64
N ARG A 217 -0.64 -21.93 61.73
CA ARG A 217 -1.41 -22.55 62.85
C ARG A 217 -2.13 -21.55 63.77
N THR A 218 -3.40 -21.82 63.82
CA THR A 218 -4.41 -21.67 64.89
C THR A 218 -5.42 -20.57 64.66
N ARG A 219 -6.63 -20.89 64.63
CA ARG A 219 -7.62 -21.37 65.53
C ARG A 219 -8.82 -20.41 65.59
N THR A 220 -9.96 -21.01 65.43
CA THR A 220 -11.17 -20.92 66.28
C THR A 220 -12.10 -19.71 66.01
N GLN A 221 -13.26 -20.06 65.53
CA GLN A 221 -14.52 -20.16 66.27
C GLN A 221 -15.30 -18.85 66.36
N LYS A 222 -16.48 -18.89 65.83
CA LYS A 222 -17.81 -19.05 66.43
C LYS A 222 -18.63 -17.76 66.50
N ASP A 223 -19.87 -17.95 66.12
CA ASP A 223 -21.08 -17.27 66.56
C ASP A 223 -21.41 -15.89 65.96
N MET A 224 -22.38 -15.77 65.22
CA MET A 224 -23.82 -15.69 65.41
C MET A 224 -24.49 -15.41 64.07
#